data_a84746423d38fd2ca1668d7ed4ad5936
#
_entry.id   a84746423d38fd2ca1668d7ed4ad5936
#
_cell.length_a   1.000
_cell.length_b   1.000
_cell.length_c   1.000
_cell.angle_alpha   90.00
_cell.angle_beta   90.00
_cell.angle_gamma   90.00
#
_symmetry.space_group_name_H-M   'P 1'
#
loop_
_entity.id
_entity.type
_entity.pdbx_description
1 polymer ?
#
loop_
_entity_poly.entity_id
_entity_poly.type
_entity_poly.pdbx_seq_one_letter_code
_entity_poly.pdbx_strand_id
1 'polypeptide(L)'
;MDLDVYVTAHRAEWERLDQLLRRGGKLTGAEADELVALYQRTATHLSIVRSSAPDPMLTARLTQLVARARATVTGTRRSTWRDAARFLTAGFPAAVYRSRRWWIPTAVLSTLLAVLIGWWIGTHPEVQAAIGAPADLREMTRPGGQYETYYSSHPAASFAAQVWTNNAQAAAMCLVLGAFLGIPVLWILFLNMLNVGVAIGLMSAAGRLDVFLGLILPHGLLELTAVFVAAGTGLRLGWTVIDPGPTTRRAALAERGRAAVGMAIGLALVLFVSGLIEGFVTPSGLPTWARIIIGIAAELAFLAYVYVLGGRASRADGTGEAGDLDEPDRSAALPTAA
;
A
#
# COMPACT_ATOMS: atom_id res chain seq x y z
N MET A 1 -29.43 7.45 -42.10
CA MET A 1 -30.12 8.22 -41.06
C MET A 1 -29.87 9.71 -41.35
N ASP A 2 -30.95 10.50 -41.43
CA ASP A 2 -30.78 11.96 -41.53
C ASP A 2 -30.34 12.47 -40.14
N LEU A 3 -29.13 13.02 -40.08
CA LEU A 3 -28.49 13.41 -38.80
C LEU A 3 -29.19 14.63 -38.20
N ASP A 4 -29.63 15.59 -39.01
CA ASP A 4 -30.26 16.82 -38.54
C ASP A 4 -31.63 16.54 -37.90
N VAL A 5 -32.40 15.63 -38.52
CA VAL A 5 -33.68 15.15 -37.97
C VAL A 5 -33.44 14.43 -36.65
N TYR A 6 -32.43 13.58 -36.57
CA TYR A 6 -32.08 12.84 -35.38
C TYR A 6 -31.65 13.76 -34.21
N VAL A 7 -30.76 14.73 -34.50
CA VAL A 7 -30.33 15.73 -33.53
C VAL A 7 -31.52 16.54 -32.98
N THR A 8 -32.41 16.98 -33.88
CA THR A 8 -33.59 17.78 -33.50
C THR A 8 -34.50 16.98 -32.56
N ALA A 9 -34.72 15.70 -32.87
CA ALA A 9 -35.58 14.82 -32.07
C ALA A 9 -35.02 14.55 -30.63
N HIS A 10 -33.69 14.50 -30.45
CA HIS A 10 -33.10 14.09 -29.18
C HIS A 10 -32.36 15.21 -28.41
N ARG A 11 -32.27 16.42 -28.99
CA ARG A 11 -31.57 17.56 -28.37
C ARG A 11 -32.08 17.88 -26.97
N ALA A 12 -33.40 17.89 -26.78
CA ALA A 12 -34.03 18.20 -25.51
C ALA A 12 -33.59 17.22 -24.38
N GLU A 13 -33.45 15.94 -24.72
CA GLU A 13 -32.98 14.92 -23.75
C GLU A 13 -31.52 15.15 -23.35
N TRP A 14 -30.65 15.49 -24.32
CA TRP A 14 -29.25 15.78 -24.04
C TRP A 14 -29.06 17.05 -23.21
N GLU A 15 -29.85 18.10 -23.50
CA GLU A 15 -29.85 19.34 -22.73
C GLU A 15 -30.38 19.12 -21.30
N ARG A 16 -31.43 18.30 -21.18
CA ARG A 16 -31.97 17.93 -19.84
C ARG A 16 -30.96 17.13 -19.05
N LEU A 17 -30.25 16.18 -19.65
CA LEU A 17 -29.16 15.44 -19.00
C LEU A 17 -28.04 16.39 -18.55
N ASP A 18 -27.62 17.35 -19.38
CA ASP A 18 -26.59 18.33 -19.02
C ASP A 18 -27.03 19.23 -17.87
N GLN A 19 -28.30 19.65 -17.83
CA GLN A 19 -28.88 20.41 -16.71
C GLN A 19 -28.84 19.64 -15.39
N LEU A 20 -29.26 18.38 -15.40
CA LEU A 20 -29.20 17.51 -14.20
C LEU A 20 -27.76 17.32 -13.70
N LEU A 21 -26.81 17.11 -14.62
CA LEU A 21 -25.40 16.99 -14.31
C LEU A 21 -24.79 18.26 -13.66
N ARG A 22 -25.24 19.45 -14.07
CA ARG A 22 -24.80 20.72 -13.47
C ARG A 22 -25.30 20.90 -12.04
N ARG A 23 -26.44 20.30 -11.66
CA ARG A 23 -27.01 20.38 -10.30
C ARG A 23 -26.26 19.47 -9.30
N GLY A 24 -25.55 18.44 -9.78
CA GLY A 24 -24.70 17.58 -8.98
C GLY A 24 -25.41 16.91 -7.81
N GLY A 25 -24.82 16.91 -6.62
CA GLY A 25 -25.36 16.24 -5.42
C GLY A 25 -26.63 16.83 -4.80
N LYS A 26 -27.33 17.75 -5.50
CA LYS A 26 -28.59 18.37 -5.05
C LYS A 26 -29.81 17.83 -5.80
N LEU A 27 -29.73 16.62 -6.37
CA LEU A 27 -30.83 15.99 -7.08
C LEU A 27 -31.81 15.35 -6.07
N THR A 28 -33.11 15.45 -6.36
CA THR A 28 -34.14 14.67 -5.69
C THR A 28 -34.08 13.21 -6.16
N GLY A 29 -34.77 12.29 -5.45
CA GLY A 29 -34.83 10.89 -5.88
C GLY A 29 -35.37 10.73 -7.31
N ALA A 30 -36.47 11.41 -7.64
CA ALA A 30 -37.05 11.40 -8.99
C ALA A 30 -36.09 11.95 -10.06
N GLU A 31 -35.33 13.02 -9.76
CA GLU A 31 -34.32 13.58 -10.67
C GLU A 31 -33.11 12.66 -10.82
N ALA A 32 -32.78 11.87 -9.79
CA ALA A 32 -31.72 10.85 -9.88
C ALA A 32 -32.13 9.69 -10.81
N ASP A 33 -33.37 9.21 -10.70
CA ASP A 33 -33.93 8.19 -11.59
C ASP A 33 -34.03 8.71 -13.04
N GLU A 34 -34.46 9.97 -13.23
CA GLU A 34 -34.47 10.62 -14.54
C GLU A 34 -33.05 10.69 -15.14
N LEU A 35 -32.04 11.04 -14.34
CA LEU A 35 -30.65 11.12 -14.77
C LEU A 35 -30.15 9.74 -15.25
N VAL A 36 -30.46 8.65 -14.55
CA VAL A 36 -30.09 7.28 -14.96
C VAL A 36 -30.75 6.91 -16.29
N ALA A 37 -32.05 7.19 -16.43
CA ALA A 37 -32.78 6.90 -17.67
C ALA A 37 -32.24 7.70 -18.86
N LEU A 38 -31.96 9.00 -18.68
CA LEU A 38 -31.36 9.86 -19.72
C LEU A 38 -29.94 9.44 -20.07
N TYR A 39 -29.13 9.01 -19.08
CA TYR A 39 -27.79 8.46 -19.32
C TYR A 39 -27.85 7.24 -20.23
N GLN A 40 -28.71 6.27 -19.94
CA GLN A 40 -28.86 5.05 -20.74
C GLN A 40 -29.28 5.38 -22.19
N ARG A 41 -30.29 6.24 -22.36
CA ARG A 41 -30.74 6.69 -23.67
C ARG A 41 -29.64 7.43 -24.44
N THR A 42 -28.95 8.35 -23.79
CA THR A 42 -27.86 9.10 -24.45
C THR A 42 -26.69 8.19 -24.85
N ALA A 43 -26.37 7.16 -24.05
CA ALA A 43 -25.37 6.16 -24.41
C ALA A 43 -25.78 5.36 -25.66
N THR A 44 -27.07 5.02 -25.80
CA THR A 44 -27.64 4.39 -27.01
C THR A 44 -27.58 5.34 -28.21
N HIS A 45 -27.94 6.61 -28.04
CA HIS A 45 -27.85 7.62 -29.09
C HIS A 45 -26.41 7.81 -29.59
N LEU A 46 -25.42 7.83 -28.67
CA LEU A 46 -24.00 7.86 -29.02
C LEU A 46 -23.60 6.65 -29.89
N SER A 47 -24.07 5.46 -29.54
CA SER A 47 -23.79 4.25 -30.34
C SER A 47 -24.38 4.33 -31.71
N ILE A 48 -25.62 4.80 -31.84
CA ILE A 48 -26.32 4.97 -33.15
C ILE A 48 -25.61 5.99 -34.02
N VAL A 49 -25.24 7.16 -33.46
CA VAL A 49 -24.51 8.21 -34.21
C VAL A 49 -23.16 7.68 -34.70
N ARG A 50 -22.43 6.94 -33.89
CA ARG A 50 -21.13 6.35 -34.26
C ARG A 50 -21.25 5.32 -35.39
N SER A 51 -22.31 4.54 -35.42
CA SER A 51 -22.47 3.46 -36.40
C SER A 51 -23.13 3.90 -37.72
N SER A 52 -24.01 4.92 -37.66
CA SER A 52 -24.88 5.25 -38.82
C SER A 52 -24.52 6.57 -39.52
N ALA A 53 -24.00 7.55 -38.80
CA ALA A 53 -23.63 8.86 -39.34
C ALA A 53 -22.57 9.53 -38.46
N PRO A 54 -21.30 9.16 -38.54
CA PRO A 54 -20.25 9.66 -37.64
C PRO A 54 -19.94 11.13 -37.93
N ASP A 55 -20.51 12.01 -37.10
CA ASP A 55 -20.12 13.43 -37.03
C ASP A 55 -19.12 13.59 -35.89
N PRO A 56 -17.89 14.09 -36.13
CA PRO A 56 -16.85 14.19 -35.10
C PRO A 56 -17.24 15.11 -33.95
N MET A 57 -17.92 16.24 -34.21
CA MET A 57 -18.30 17.23 -33.21
C MET A 57 -19.41 16.70 -32.30
N LEU A 58 -20.45 16.12 -32.90
CA LEU A 58 -21.54 15.51 -32.14
C LEU A 58 -21.08 14.30 -31.33
N THR A 59 -20.26 13.45 -31.96
CA THR A 59 -19.69 12.27 -31.28
C THR A 59 -18.82 12.67 -30.09
N ALA A 60 -17.99 13.70 -30.19
CA ALA A 60 -17.18 14.22 -29.09
C ALA A 60 -18.07 14.77 -27.97
N ARG A 61 -19.07 15.59 -28.30
CA ARG A 61 -20.04 16.17 -27.36
C ARG A 61 -20.80 15.07 -26.59
N LEU A 62 -21.36 14.09 -27.28
CA LEU A 62 -22.11 12.99 -26.66
C LEU A 62 -21.18 12.09 -25.83
N THR A 63 -19.96 11.83 -26.28
CA THR A 63 -18.95 11.07 -25.53
C THR A 63 -18.65 11.76 -24.20
N GLN A 64 -18.44 13.07 -24.22
CA GLN A 64 -18.18 13.84 -23.01
C GLN A 64 -19.40 13.84 -22.06
N LEU A 65 -20.61 14.00 -22.61
CA LEU A 65 -21.84 14.00 -21.85
C LEU A 65 -22.09 12.64 -21.17
N VAL A 66 -21.93 11.53 -21.90
CA VAL A 66 -22.05 10.16 -21.39
C VAL A 66 -20.99 9.87 -20.34
N ALA A 67 -19.73 10.30 -20.55
CA ALA A 67 -18.66 10.12 -19.57
C ALA A 67 -18.95 10.85 -18.24
N ARG A 68 -19.43 12.10 -18.32
CA ARG A 68 -19.85 12.88 -17.14
C ARG A 68 -21.04 12.23 -16.41
N ALA A 69 -22.05 11.80 -17.18
CA ALA A 69 -23.22 11.13 -16.62
C ALA A 69 -22.83 9.81 -15.95
N ARG A 70 -21.99 9.00 -16.58
CA ARG A 70 -21.45 7.79 -16.00
C ARG A 70 -20.74 8.05 -14.67
N ALA A 71 -19.85 9.06 -14.64
CA ALA A 71 -19.14 9.45 -13.42
C ALA A 71 -20.10 9.85 -12.27
N THR A 72 -21.21 10.50 -12.59
CA THR A 72 -22.24 10.90 -11.62
C THR A 72 -23.08 9.72 -11.15
N VAL A 73 -23.54 8.86 -12.07
CA VAL A 73 -24.35 7.67 -11.78
C VAL A 73 -23.57 6.59 -11.02
N THR A 74 -22.31 6.33 -11.43
CA THR A 74 -21.45 5.34 -10.76
C THR A 74 -20.83 5.88 -9.49
N GLY A 75 -21.10 7.15 -9.16
CA GLY A 75 -20.64 7.78 -7.95
C GLY A 75 -19.12 7.77 -7.84
N THR A 76 -18.41 8.52 -8.70
CA THR A 76 -17.05 8.91 -8.37
C THR A 76 -17.14 9.84 -7.15
N ARG A 77 -17.20 9.23 -5.96
CA ARG A 77 -17.06 9.95 -4.70
C ARG A 77 -15.79 10.77 -4.81
N ARG A 78 -15.90 12.10 -4.79
CA ARG A 78 -14.73 12.93 -4.51
C ARG A 78 -14.19 12.41 -3.19
N SER A 79 -12.96 11.88 -3.23
CA SER A 79 -12.26 11.46 -2.01
C SER A 79 -12.32 12.62 -1.03
N THR A 80 -12.99 12.39 0.09
CA THR A 80 -13.16 13.41 1.12
C THR A 80 -12.11 13.21 2.18
N TRP A 81 -11.78 14.26 2.95
CA TRP A 81 -10.97 14.14 4.15
C TRP A 81 -11.45 12.99 5.07
N ARG A 82 -12.76 12.76 5.12
CA ARG A 82 -13.36 11.66 5.90
C ARG A 82 -12.98 10.28 5.39
N ASP A 83 -12.82 10.12 4.08
CA ASP A 83 -12.38 8.85 3.49
C ASP A 83 -10.92 8.59 3.80
N ALA A 84 -10.07 9.62 3.76
CA ALA A 84 -8.67 9.54 4.18
C ALA A 84 -8.55 9.21 5.68
N ALA A 85 -9.34 9.86 6.52
CA ALA A 85 -9.38 9.56 7.95
C ALA A 85 -9.85 8.13 8.23
N ARG A 86 -10.92 7.66 7.55
CA ARG A 86 -11.39 6.27 7.65
C ARG A 86 -10.34 5.28 7.17
N PHE A 87 -9.64 5.58 6.10
CA PHE A 87 -8.54 4.75 5.63
C PHE A 87 -7.45 4.60 6.71
N LEU A 88 -7.01 5.71 7.30
CA LEU A 88 -5.96 5.69 8.33
C LEU A 88 -6.44 5.10 9.67
N THR A 89 -7.70 5.29 10.06
CA THR A 89 -8.18 4.81 11.37
C THR A 89 -8.74 3.38 11.34
N ALA A 90 -9.13 2.87 10.18
CA ALA A 90 -9.74 1.55 10.04
C ALA A 90 -9.13 0.73 8.90
N GLY A 91 -9.10 1.24 7.68
CA GLY A 91 -8.73 0.48 6.49
C GLY A 91 -7.30 -0.05 6.52
N PHE A 92 -6.31 0.82 6.70
CA PHE A 92 -4.91 0.45 6.71
C PHE A 92 -4.54 -0.44 7.91
N PRO A 93 -4.86 -0.10 9.17
CA PRO A 93 -4.50 -0.96 10.29
C PRO A 93 -5.20 -2.33 10.22
N ALA A 94 -6.44 -2.41 9.72
CA ALA A 94 -7.10 -3.69 9.48
C ALA A 94 -6.42 -4.53 8.39
N ALA A 95 -5.94 -3.91 7.32
CA ALA A 95 -5.20 -4.60 6.28
C ALA A 95 -3.88 -5.20 6.82
N VAL A 96 -3.11 -4.45 7.61
CA VAL A 96 -1.90 -4.94 8.28
C VAL A 96 -2.24 -6.07 9.26
N TYR A 97 -3.28 -5.90 10.07
CA TYR A 97 -3.72 -6.92 11.03
C TYR A 97 -4.15 -8.22 10.34
N ARG A 98 -4.92 -8.14 9.26
CA ARG A 98 -5.36 -9.32 8.49
C ARG A 98 -4.20 -10.05 7.79
N SER A 99 -3.12 -9.34 7.45
CA SER A 99 -1.93 -9.96 6.84
C SER A 99 -0.92 -10.52 7.85
N ARG A 100 -1.19 -10.44 9.18
CA ARG A 100 -0.24 -10.84 10.24
C ARG A 100 0.28 -12.28 10.15
N ARG A 101 -0.53 -13.20 9.63
CA ARG A 101 -0.11 -14.60 9.44
C ARG A 101 0.97 -14.76 8.36
N TRP A 102 1.19 -13.73 7.55
CA TRP A 102 2.21 -13.68 6.51
C TRP A 102 3.41 -12.85 6.94
N TRP A 103 3.18 -11.61 7.42
CA TRP A 103 4.32 -10.75 7.73
C TRP A 103 5.03 -11.13 9.04
N ILE A 104 4.37 -11.70 10.05
CA ILE A 104 5.05 -12.11 11.28
C ILE A 104 6.07 -13.22 11.02
N PRO A 105 5.73 -14.35 10.36
CA PRO A 105 6.74 -15.34 10.00
C PRO A 105 7.85 -14.76 9.10
N THR A 106 7.51 -13.89 8.17
CA THR A 106 8.49 -13.19 7.33
C THR A 106 9.46 -12.37 8.18
N ALA A 107 8.96 -11.60 9.15
CA ALA A 107 9.79 -10.82 10.06
C ALA A 107 10.72 -11.72 10.89
N VAL A 108 10.18 -12.77 11.50
CA VAL A 108 10.96 -13.70 12.34
C VAL A 108 12.06 -14.37 11.52
N LEU A 109 11.72 -14.95 10.37
CA LEU A 109 12.70 -15.67 9.54
C LEU A 109 13.76 -14.73 8.97
N SER A 110 13.37 -13.52 8.54
CA SER A 110 14.29 -12.52 8.02
C SER A 110 15.25 -12.01 9.11
N THR A 111 14.74 -11.72 10.30
CA THR A 111 15.58 -11.30 11.43
C THR A 111 16.54 -12.40 11.86
N LEU A 112 16.07 -13.65 11.94
CA LEU A 112 16.95 -14.80 12.23
C LEU A 112 18.04 -14.96 11.17
N LEU A 113 17.72 -14.78 9.89
CA LEU A 113 18.69 -14.81 8.80
C LEU A 113 19.76 -13.72 8.96
N ALA A 114 19.37 -12.49 9.25
CA ALA A 114 20.31 -11.38 9.47
C ALA A 114 21.24 -11.67 10.68
N VAL A 115 20.69 -12.17 11.78
CA VAL A 115 21.47 -12.55 12.97
C VAL A 115 22.45 -13.71 12.65
N LEU A 116 22.00 -14.74 11.93
CA LEU A 116 22.85 -15.86 11.52
C LEU A 116 24.00 -15.40 10.62
N ILE A 117 23.70 -14.56 9.62
CA ILE A 117 24.74 -13.99 8.74
C ILE A 117 25.72 -13.17 9.57
N GLY A 118 25.20 -12.30 10.47
CA GLY A 118 26.03 -11.47 11.34
C GLY A 118 26.93 -12.30 12.27
N TRP A 119 26.37 -13.32 12.90
CA TRP A 119 27.15 -14.25 13.72
C TRP A 119 28.22 -14.97 12.91
N TRP A 120 27.85 -15.48 11.74
CA TRP A 120 28.79 -16.18 10.85
C TRP A 120 29.97 -15.28 10.45
N ILE A 121 29.68 -14.08 9.94
CA ILE A 121 30.72 -13.12 9.55
C ILE A 121 31.55 -12.68 10.76
N GLY A 122 30.90 -12.42 11.91
CA GLY A 122 31.58 -11.95 13.12
C GLY A 122 32.59 -12.96 13.68
N THR A 123 32.35 -14.28 13.47
CA THR A 123 33.16 -15.36 14.02
C THR A 123 34.15 -16.02 13.03
N HIS A 124 34.10 -15.66 11.72
CA HIS A 124 34.90 -16.27 10.65
C HIS A 124 35.75 -15.23 9.91
N PRO A 125 37.03 -15.04 10.31
CA PRO A 125 37.92 -14.06 9.67
C PRO A 125 38.13 -14.28 8.19
N GLU A 126 38.06 -15.54 7.72
CA GLU A 126 38.18 -15.89 6.31
C GLU A 126 36.98 -15.36 5.50
N VAL A 127 35.78 -15.30 6.07
CA VAL A 127 34.61 -14.72 5.44
C VAL A 127 34.76 -13.18 5.38
N GLN A 128 35.27 -12.58 6.44
CA GLN A 128 35.56 -11.13 6.44
C GLN A 128 36.56 -10.77 5.34
N ALA A 129 37.63 -11.55 5.17
CA ALA A 129 38.64 -11.35 4.12
C ALA A 129 38.06 -11.48 2.70
N ALA A 130 36.97 -12.26 2.53
CA ALA A 130 36.28 -12.38 1.26
C ALA A 130 35.36 -11.16 0.98
N ILE A 131 34.90 -10.44 2.01
CA ILE A 131 34.09 -9.23 1.89
C ILE A 131 34.95 -8.04 1.47
N GLY A 132 36.16 -7.91 2.01
CA GLY A 132 37.06 -6.81 1.68
C GLY A 132 38.44 -6.93 2.32
N ALA A 133 39.37 -6.13 1.85
CA ALA A 133 40.70 -6.09 2.41
C ALA A 133 40.68 -5.70 3.91
N PRO A 134 41.52 -6.29 4.77
CA PRO A 134 41.50 -5.98 6.20
C PRO A 134 41.71 -4.51 6.54
N ALA A 135 42.42 -3.77 5.68
CA ALA A 135 42.61 -2.32 5.85
C ALA A 135 41.30 -1.56 5.63
N ASP A 136 40.55 -1.90 4.58
CA ASP A 136 39.27 -1.26 4.23
C ASP A 136 38.19 -1.56 5.28
N LEU A 137 38.13 -2.81 5.74
CA LEU A 137 37.18 -3.21 6.79
C LEU A 137 37.44 -2.47 8.11
N ARG A 138 38.72 -2.30 8.49
CA ARG A 138 39.10 -1.50 9.65
C ARG A 138 38.73 -0.03 9.48
N GLU A 139 38.94 0.55 8.30
CA GLU A 139 38.55 1.93 8.00
C GLU A 139 37.04 2.13 8.12
N MET A 140 36.24 1.17 7.62
CA MET A 140 34.78 1.21 7.73
C MET A 140 34.26 1.14 9.16
N THR A 141 34.92 0.32 10.01
CA THR A 141 34.43 0.00 11.37
C THR A 141 35.10 0.81 12.48
N ARG A 142 36.16 1.61 12.19
CA ARG A 142 36.84 2.46 13.20
C ARG A 142 35.93 3.55 13.77
N PRO A 143 36.27 4.18 14.91
CA PRO A 143 35.59 5.40 15.37
C PRO A 143 35.67 6.51 14.30
N GLY A 144 34.50 7.11 14.01
CA GLY A 144 34.34 8.05 12.90
C GLY A 144 34.48 7.43 11.51
N GLY A 145 34.40 6.13 11.38
CA GLY A 145 34.40 5.39 10.11
C GLY A 145 33.05 5.46 9.40
N GLN A 146 32.96 4.76 8.26
CA GLN A 146 31.83 4.87 7.33
C GLN A 146 30.47 4.55 7.99
N TYR A 147 30.40 3.54 8.89
CA TYR A 147 29.16 3.21 9.57
C TYR A 147 28.64 4.30 10.50
N GLU A 148 29.52 5.11 11.10
CA GLU A 148 29.11 6.22 11.96
C GLU A 148 28.81 7.49 11.17
N THR A 149 29.63 7.80 10.17
CA THR A 149 29.49 9.03 9.37
C THR A 149 28.35 8.95 8.36
N TYR A 150 27.83 7.77 8.07
CA TYR A 150 26.71 7.56 7.14
C TYR A 150 25.52 8.47 7.48
N TYR A 151 25.13 8.54 8.75
CA TYR A 151 23.96 9.29 9.22
C TYR A 151 24.20 10.82 9.33
N SER A 152 25.43 11.27 9.19
CA SER A 152 25.79 12.68 9.28
C SER A 152 26.44 13.25 8.00
N SER A 153 26.51 12.45 6.94
CA SER A 153 27.19 12.81 5.68
C SER A 153 26.43 13.85 4.84
N HIS A 154 25.14 14.03 5.09
CA HIS A 154 24.24 14.94 4.36
C HIS A 154 23.37 15.76 5.31
N PRO A 155 22.81 16.91 4.88
CA PRO A 155 21.82 17.63 5.67
C PRO A 155 20.62 16.73 6.04
N ALA A 156 20.19 16.78 7.30
CA ALA A 156 19.20 15.87 7.87
C ALA A 156 17.92 15.71 7.02
N ALA A 157 17.39 16.81 6.46
CA ALA A 157 16.16 16.76 5.65
C ALA A 157 16.36 16.04 4.31
N SER A 158 17.49 16.26 3.61
CA SER A 158 17.78 15.58 2.35
C SER A 158 18.09 14.10 2.57
N PHE A 159 18.79 13.79 3.65
CA PHE A 159 19.07 12.41 4.06
C PHE A 159 17.78 11.66 4.40
N ALA A 160 16.90 12.23 5.24
CA ALA A 160 15.60 11.65 5.58
C ALA A 160 14.73 11.40 4.32
N ALA A 161 14.71 12.35 3.37
CA ALA A 161 13.97 12.20 2.12
C ALA A 161 14.54 11.07 1.23
N GLN A 162 15.85 10.94 1.16
CA GLN A 162 16.52 9.89 0.39
C GLN A 162 16.25 8.50 0.98
N VAL A 163 16.41 8.34 2.28
CA VAL A 163 16.15 7.09 2.98
C VAL A 163 14.68 6.69 2.84
N TRP A 164 13.76 7.63 3.09
CA TRP A 164 12.34 7.39 2.89
C TRP A 164 12.02 6.90 1.48
N THR A 165 12.57 7.56 0.46
CA THR A 165 12.34 7.20 -0.95
C THR A 165 12.85 5.79 -1.24
N ASN A 166 14.06 5.45 -0.81
CA ASN A 166 14.66 4.14 -1.03
C ASN A 166 13.83 3.02 -0.36
N ASN A 167 13.41 3.22 0.88
CA ASN A 167 12.66 2.22 1.62
C ASN A 167 11.20 2.10 1.16
N ALA A 168 10.56 3.22 0.80
CA ALA A 168 9.24 3.21 0.17
C ALA A 168 9.26 2.50 -1.19
N GLN A 169 10.33 2.68 -1.98
CA GLN A 169 10.52 1.98 -3.24
C GLN A 169 10.72 0.46 -3.01
N ALA A 170 11.56 0.06 -2.05
CA ALA A 170 11.75 -1.35 -1.71
C ALA A 170 10.44 -2.01 -1.25
N ALA A 171 9.67 -1.35 -0.40
CA ALA A 171 8.36 -1.81 0.04
C ALA A 171 7.37 -1.93 -1.13
N ALA A 172 7.32 -0.93 -2.02
CA ALA A 172 6.47 -0.96 -3.21
C ALA A 172 6.87 -2.10 -4.15
N MET A 173 8.17 -2.34 -4.35
CA MET A 173 8.67 -3.47 -5.15
C MET A 173 8.26 -4.81 -4.56
N CYS A 174 8.32 -4.99 -3.24
CA CYS A 174 7.82 -6.21 -2.59
C CYS A 174 6.34 -6.45 -2.87
N LEU A 175 5.51 -5.40 -2.83
CA LEU A 175 4.07 -5.50 -3.11
C LEU A 175 3.78 -5.82 -4.58
N VAL A 176 4.44 -5.13 -5.52
CA VAL A 176 4.23 -5.30 -6.97
C VAL A 176 4.78 -6.64 -7.44
N LEU A 177 6.03 -6.95 -7.09
CA LEU A 177 6.71 -8.17 -7.52
C LEU A 177 6.19 -9.42 -6.81
N GLY A 178 5.40 -9.25 -5.73
CA GLY A 178 4.67 -10.34 -5.11
C GLY A 178 3.80 -11.12 -6.09
N ALA A 179 3.21 -10.46 -7.09
CA ALA A 179 2.40 -11.11 -8.12
C ALA A 179 3.16 -12.20 -8.92
N PHE A 180 4.49 -12.17 -8.94
CA PHE A 180 5.33 -13.19 -9.58
C PHE A 180 5.66 -14.35 -8.61
N LEU A 181 4.61 -14.99 -8.09
CA LEU A 181 4.68 -16.12 -7.14
C LEU A 181 5.47 -15.81 -5.84
N GLY A 182 5.73 -14.54 -5.56
CA GLY A 182 6.50 -14.11 -4.39
C GLY A 182 8.02 -14.36 -4.46
N ILE A 183 8.54 -15.03 -5.51
CA ILE A 183 9.97 -15.36 -5.64
C ILE A 183 10.85 -14.11 -5.60
N PRO A 184 10.58 -13.02 -6.35
CA PRO A 184 11.40 -11.82 -6.26
C PRO A 184 11.38 -11.16 -4.87
N VAL A 185 10.28 -11.31 -4.12
CA VAL A 185 10.17 -10.78 -2.76
C VAL A 185 11.16 -11.45 -1.83
N LEU A 186 11.31 -12.78 -1.93
CA LEU A 186 12.30 -13.53 -1.14
C LEU A 186 13.73 -13.08 -1.45
N TRP A 187 14.01 -12.77 -2.73
CA TRP A 187 15.31 -12.25 -3.13
C TRP A 187 15.58 -10.85 -2.57
N ILE A 188 14.59 -9.94 -2.62
CA ILE A 188 14.71 -8.61 -2.03
C ILE A 188 14.95 -8.71 -0.52
N LEU A 189 14.19 -9.56 0.19
CA LEU A 189 14.40 -9.79 1.63
C LEU A 189 15.79 -10.34 1.91
N PHE A 190 16.24 -11.32 1.14
CA PHE A 190 17.59 -11.88 1.30
C PHE A 190 18.66 -10.82 1.19
N LEU A 191 18.61 -9.97 0.16
CA LEU A 191 19.58 -8.89 -0.03
C LEU A 191 19.55 -7.86 1.11
N ASN A 192 18.36 -7.50 1.59
CA ASN A 192 18.22 -6.62 2.75
C ASN A 192 18.84 -7.23 4.02
N MET A 193 18.52 -8.48 4.29
CA MET A 193 19.06 -9.19 5.47
C MET A 193 20.55 -9.44 5.36
N LEU A 194 21.05 -9.66 4.15
CA LEU A 194 22.49 -9.77 3.90
C LEU A 194 23.21 -8.46 4.26
N ASN A 195 22.68 -7.30 3.82
CA ASN A 195 23.27 -6.01 4.16
C ASN A 195 23.29 -5.77 5.67
N VAL A 196 22.17 -5.99 6.35
CA VAL A 196 22.08 -5.84 7.81
C VAL A 196 23.01 -6.84 8.51
N GLY A 197 23.04 -8.09 8.07
CA GLY A 197 23.88 -9.14 8.64
C GLY A 197 25.37 -8.86 8.45
N VAL A 198 25.79 -8.36 7.29
CA VAL A 198 27.18 -7.94 7.05
C VAL A 198 27.60 -6.84 8.03
N ALA A 199 26.75 -5.81 8.19
CA ALA A 199 27.03 -4.73 9.13
C ALA A 199 27.12 -5.22 10.59
N ILE A 200 26.18 -6.07 11.03
CA ILE A 200 26.19 -6.72 12.34
C ILE A 200 27.53 -7.49 12.54
N GLY A 201 27.91 -8.29 11.54
CA GLY A 201 29.10 -9.15 11.63
C GLY A 201 30.40 -8.37 11.69
N LEU A 202 30.57 -7.40 10.81
CA LEU A 202 31.78 -6.57 10.77
C LEU A 202 31.93 -5.71 12.03
N MET A 203 30.83 -5.08 12.49
CA MET A 203 30.84 -4.28 13.72
C MET A 203 31.02 -5.15 14.98
N SER A 204 30.48 -6.37 14.97
CA SER A 204 30.73 -7.36 16.04
C SER A 204 32.18 -7.79 16.09
N ALA A 205 32.80 -8.11 14.95
CA ALA A 205 34.21 -8.47 14.86
C ALA A 205 35.14 -7.34 15.30
N ALA A 206 34.75 -6.08 15.07
CA ALA A 206 35.46 -4.89 15.53
C ALA A 206 35.22 -4.57 17.01
N GLY A 207 34.40 -5.35 17.73
CA GLY A 207 34.02 -5.08 19.14
C GLY A 207 33.14 -3.85 19.33
N ARG A 208 32.39 -3.43 18.29
CA ARG A 208 31.62 -2.16 18.23
C ARG A 208 30.15 -2.38 17.86
N LEU A 209 29.61 -3.56 18.16
CA LEU A 209 28.21 -3.91 17.88
C LEU A 209 27.25 -2.97 18.61
N ASP A 210 27.56 -2.56 19.83
CA ASP A 210 26.79 -1.62 20.64
C ASP A 210 26.63 -0.25 19.97
N VAL A 211 27.67 0.25 19.31
CA VAL A 211 27.62 1.49 18.54
C VAL A 211 26.69 1.33 17.35
N PHE A 212 26.82 0.23 16.59
CA PHE A 212 25.95 -0.05 15.46
C PHE A 212 24.48 -0.19 15.85
N LEU A 213 24.21 -0.94 16.91
CA LEU A 213 22.84 -1.08 17.43
C LEU A 213 22.27 0.26 17.91
N GLY A 214 23.11 1.12 18.52
CA GLY A 214 22.71 2.46 18.91
C GLY A 214 22.37 3.40 17.74
N LEU A 215 22.89 3.10 16.56
CA LEU A 215 22.61 3.85 15.32
C LEU A 215 21.38 3.29 14.58
N ILE A 216 21.26 1.98 14.46
CA ILE A 216 20.20 1.38 13.64
C ILE A 216 18.86 1.24 14.38
N LEU A 217 18.85 0.89 15.67
CA LEU A 217 17.60 0.60 16.41
C LEU A 217 16.61 1.78 16.51
N PRO A 218 17.05 3.05 16.59
CA PRO A 218 16.11 4.18 16.67
C PRO A 218 15.08 4.24 15.54
N HIS A 219 15.46 3.91 14.31
CA HIS A 219 14.60 3.93 13.13
C HIS A 219 14.35 2.52 12.58
N GLY A 220 15.34 1.65 12.63
CA GLY A 220 15.35 0.35 11.98
C GLY A 220 14.26 -0.61 12.47
N LEU A 221 13.79 -0.50 13.73
CA LEU A 221 12.68 -1.30 14.24
C LEU A 221 11.42 -1.05 13.39
N LEU A 222 11.00 0.20 13.28
CA LEU A 222 9.81 0.60 12.55
C LEU A 222 9.95 0.36 11.05
N GLU A 223 11.14 0.65 10.51
CA GLU A 223 11.46 0.48 9.10
C GLU A 223 11.43 -0.98 8.66
N LEU A 224 12.14 -1.86 9.36
CA LEU A 224 12.16 -3.28 9.06
C LEU A 224 10.77 -3.90 9.21
N THR A 225 10.00 -3.50 10.23
CA THR A 225 8.62 -3.94 10.38
C THR A 225 7.77 -3.52 9.18
N ALA A 226 7.90 -2.28 8.68
CA ALA A 226 7.19 -1.84 7.48
C ALA A 226 7.61 -2.65 6.23
N VAL A 227 8.89 -2.95 6.05
CA VAL A 227 9.40 -3.80 4.96
C VAL A 227 8.86 -5.23 5.09
N PHE A 228 8.83 -5.81 6.29
CA PHE A 228 8.27 -7.15 6.51
C PHE A 228 6.77 -7.22 6.26
N VAL A 229 6.02 -6.17 6.61
CA VAL A 229 4.58 -6.05 6.27
C VAL A 229 4.39 -5.99 4.75
N ALA A 230 5.19 -5.19 4.04
CA ALA A 230 5.16 -5.13 2.58
C ALA A 230 5.48 -6.49 1.95
N ALA A 231 6.57 -7.12 2.38
CA ALA A 231 7.03 -8.42 1.88
C ALA A 231 6.01 -9.54 2.17
N GLY A 232 5.51 -9.63 3.41
CA GLY A 232 4.50 -10.62 3.77
C GLY A 232 3.19 -10.44 2.97
N THR A 233 2.80 -9.17 2.69
CA THR A 233 1.65 -8.88 1.83
C THR A 233 1.93 -9.28 0.37
N GLY A 234 3.13 -9.02 -0.13
CA GLY A 234 3.59 -9.46 -1.46
C GLY A 234 3.61 -10.98 -1.59
N LEU A 235 4.14 -11.69 -0.59
CA LEU A 235 4.13 -13.17 -0.55
C LEU A 235 2.69 -13.73 -0.55
N ARG A 236 1.78 -13.10 0.20
CA ARG A 236 0.35 -13.44 0.18
C ARG A 236 -0.26 -13.22 -1.20
N LEU A 237 0.09 -12.13 -1.89
CA LEU A 237 -0.36 -11.87 -3.26
C LEU A 237 0.15 -12.96 -4.22
N GLY A 238 1.43 -13.35 -4.10
CA GLY A 238 2.02 -14.45 -4.86
C GLY A 238 1.33 -15.78 -4.62
N TRP A 239 1.00 -16.08 -3.36
CA TRP A 239 0.25 -17.28 -3.01
C TRP A 239 -1.13 -17.34 -3.66
N THR A 240 -1.77 -16.17 -3.90
CA THR A 240 -3.07 -16.10 -4.59
C THR A 240 -3.04 -16.64 -6.03
N VAL A 241 -1.89 -16.64 -6.66
CA VAL A 241 -1.71 -17.24 -8.00
C VAL A 241 -1.81 -18.76 -7.91
N ILE A 242 -1.34 -19.35 -6.81
CA ILE A 242 -1.34 -20.79 -6.54
C ILE A 242 -2.72 -21.21 -6.05
N ASP A 243 -3.20 -20.54 -5.00
CA ASP A 243 -4.49 -20.81 -4.34
C ASP A 243 -5.35 -19.52 -4.29
N PRO A 244 -6.21 -19.31 -5.29
CA PRO A 244 -7.10 -18.15 -5.34
C PRO A 244 -8.31 -18.25 -4.39
N GLY A 245 -8.54 -19.42 -3.76
CA GLY A 245 -9.75 -19.70 -3.00
C GLY A 245 -10.98 -19.93 -3.91
N PRO A 246 -12.20 -19.58 -3.45
CA PRO A 246 -13.44 -19.88 -4.18
C PRO A 246 -13.69 -19.00 -5.42
N THR A 247 -12.82 -18.03 -5.70
CA THR A 247 -12.96 -17.09 -6.82
C THR A 247 -11.99 -17.41 -7.95
N THR A 248 -12.17 -16.76 -9.12
CA THR A 248 -11.20 -16.91 -10.21
C THR A 248 -9.89 -16.22 -9.87
N ARG A 249 -8.74 -16.74 -10.36
CA ARG A 249 -7.41 -16.14 -10.16
C ARG A 249 -7.38 -14.65 -10.52
N ARG A 250 -8.03 -14.25 -11.61
CA ARG A 250 -8.08 -12.85 -12.04
C ARG A 250 -8.85 -11.98 -11.04
N ALA A 251 -9.97 -12.45 -10.54
CA ALA A 251 -10.76 -11.71 -9.54
C ALA A 251 -10.02 -11.61 -8.21
N ALA A 252 -9.46 -12.72 -7.71
CA ALA A 252 -8.67 -12.75 -6.48
C ALA A 252 -7.44 -11.84 -6.55
N LEU A 253 -6.68 -11.86 -7.67
CA LEU A 253 -5.53 -10.97 -7.88
C LEU A 253 -5.94 -9.51 -7.97
N ALA A 254 -7.05 -9.18 -8.65
CA ALA A 254 -7.53 -7.81 -8.76
C ALA A 254 -7.98 -7.25 -7.40
N GLU A 255 -8.63 -8.06 -6.58
CA GLU A 255 -9.06 -7.67 -5.23
C GLU A 255 -7.85 -7.45 -4.31
N ARG A 256 -6.93 -8.43 -4.23
CA ARG A 256 -5.75 -8.34 -3.37
C ARG A 256 -4.74 -7.30 -3.88
N GLY A 257 -4.68 -7.08 -5.20
CA GLY A 257 -3.89 -6.01 -5.79
C GLY A 257 -4.38 -4.62 -5.37
N ARG A 258 -5.69 -4.39 -5.35
CA ARG A 258 -6.25 -3.13 -4.81
C ARG A 258 -5.94 -2.95 -3.32
N ALA A 259 -6.01 -4.02 -2.54
CA ALA A 259 -5.62 -3.98 -1.13
C ALA A 259 -4.13 -3.68 -0.95
N ALA A 260 -3.27 -4.21 -1.83
CA ALA A 260 -1.82 -3.93 -1.82
C ALA A 260 -1.51 -2.46 -2.13
N VAL A 261 -2.28 -1.78 -2.99
CA VAL A 261 -2.14 -0.33 -3.23
C VAL A 261 -2.43 0.47 -1.94
N GLY A 262 -3.52 0.14 -1.25
CA GLY A 262 -3.80 0.74 0.07
C GLY A 262 -2.68 0.47 1.07
N MET A 263 -2.16 -0.76 1.10
CA MET A 263 -1.01 -1.12 1.95
C MET A 263 0.21 -0.25 1.62
N ALA A 264 0.55 -0.06 0.33
CA ALA A 264 1.68 0.77 -0.10
C ALA A 264 1.56 2.21 0.40
N ILE A 265 0.38 2.82 0.27
CA ILE A 265 0.13 4.20 0.74
C ILE A 265 0.34 4.31 2.26
N GLY A 266 -0.24 3.37 3.02
CA GLY A 266 -0.09 3.37 4.48
C GLY A 266 1.36 3.13 4.93
N LEU A 267 2.06 2.19 4.31
CA LEU A 267 3.47 1.92 4.61
C LEU A 267 4.39 3.07 4.22
N ALA A 268 4.09 3.81 3.14
CA ALA A 268 4.85 5.01 2.79
C ALA A 268 4.80 6.06 3.91
N LEU A 269 3.65 6.21 4.59
CA LEU A 269 3.52 7.10 5.76
C LEU A 269 4.30 6.58 6.97
N VAL A 270 4.28 5.28 7.23
CA VAL A 270 5.05 4.66 8.32
C VAL A 270 6.55 4.84 8.08
N LEU A 271 7.01 4.56 6.86
CA LEU A 271 8.40 4.75 6.45
C LEU A 271 8.82 6.22 6.47
N PHE A 272 7.89 7.15 6.21
CA PHE A 272 8.17 8.58 6.35
C PHE A 272 8.48 8.93 7.82
N VAL A 273 7.71 8.40 8.78
CA VAL A 273 8.00 8.58 10.21
C VAL A 273 9.36 7.97 10.58
N SER A 274 9.67 6.77 10.08
CA SER A 274 10.98 6.13 10.28
C SER A 274 12.12 6.99 9.71
N GLY A 275 11.97 7.52 8.50
CA GLY A 275 12.96 8.42 7.87
C GLY A 275 13.17 9.72 8.65
N LEU A 276 12.11 10.26 9.28
CA LEU A 276 12.27 11.41 10.18
C LEU A 276 13.09 11.05 11.43
N ILE A 277 12.84 9.89 12.04
CA ILE A 277 13.64 9.42 13.17
C ILE A 277 15.09 9.23 12.76
N GLU A 278 15.33 8.63 11.59
CA GLU A 278 16.68 8.41 11.07
C GLU A 278 17.41 9.71 10.80
N GLY A 279 16.78 10.67 10.12
CA GLY A 279 17.42 11.92 9.74
C GLY A 279 17.61 12.91 10.89
N PHE A 280 16.74 12.89 11.91
CA PHE A 280 16.77 13.91 12.98
C PHE A 280 17.11 13.37 14.36
N VAL A 281 16.72 12.13 14.69
CA VAL A 281 16.98 11.53 16.01
C VAL A 281 18.31 10.78 16.03
N THR A 282 18.59 9.98 14.99
CA THR A 282 19.81 9.16 14.95
C THR A 282 21.10 10.00 15.02
N PRO A 283 21.27 11.10 14.25
CA PRO A 283 22.47 11.95 14.33
C PRO A 283 22.44 12.97 15.48
N SER A 284 21.37 13.02 16.28
CA SER A 284 21.23 14.01 17.34
C SER A 284 22.25 13.80 18.48
N GLY A 285 22.50 14.84 19.26
CA GLY A 285 23.33 14.76 20.49
C GLY A 285 22.68 14.02 21.66
N LEU A 286 21.53 13.36 21.46
CA LEU A 286 20.88 12.57 22.50
C LEU A 286 21.73 11.34 22.87
N PRO A 287 21.72 10.92 24.13
CA PRO A 287 22.40 9.70 24.53
C PRO A 287 21.75 8.48 23.84
N THR A 288 22.56 7.46 23.56
CA THR A 288 22.16 6.26 22.81
C THR A 288 20.88 5.62 23.35
N TRP A 289 20.75 5.49 24.68
CA TRP A 289 19.57 4.92 25.31
C TRP A 289 18.29 5.72 24.98
N ALA A 290 18.38 7.06 24.94
CA ALA A 290 17.21 7.90 24.64
C ALA A 290 16.76 7.73 23.16
N ARG A 291 17.72 7.66 22.22
CA ARG A 291 17.46 7.38 20.82
C ARG A 291 16.78 6.03 20.63
N ILE A 292 17.27 4.98 21.32
CA ILE A 292 16.67 3.63 21.28
C ILE A 292 15.24 3.63 21.88
N ILE A 293 15.03 4.35 22.99
CA ILE A 293 13.67 4.46 23.56
C ILE A 293 12.70 5.12 22.58
N ILE A 294 13.11 6.15 21.85
CA ILE A 294 12.27 6.78 20.81
C ILE A 294 11.89 5.75 19.74
N GLY A 295 12.85 4.95 19.27
CA GLY A 295 12.58 3.89 18.29
C GLY A 295 11.63 2.82 18.81
N ILE A 296 11.86 2.33 20.04
CA ILE A 296 10.97 1.36 20.68
C ILE A 296 9.56 1.94 20.85
N ALA A 297 9.44 3.19 21.27
CA ALA A 297 8.16 3.85 21.45
C ALA A 297 7.40 3.98 20.11
N ALA A 298 8.10 4.34 19.02
CA ALA A 298 7.52 4.41 17.69
C ALA A 298 7.03 3.04 17.20
N GLU A 299 7.82 1.98 17.39
CA GLU A 299 7.45 0.61 17.05
C GLU A 299 6.25 0.13 17.88
N LEU A 300 6.26 0.32 19.19
CA LEU A 300 5.15 -0.06 20.06
C LEU A 300 3.88 0.71 19.73
N ALA A 301 3.98 2.00 19.38
CA ALA A 301 2.84 2.81 18.94
C ALA A 301 2.26 2.26 17.62
N PHE A 302 3.11 1.88 16.68
CA PHE A 302 2.68 1.25 15.42
C PHE A 302 2.01 -0.11 15.67
N LEU A 303 2.60 -0.97 16.47
CA LEU A 303 2.01 -2.25 16.81
C LEU A 303 0.68 -2.08 17.55
N ALA A 304 0.61 -1.18 18.53
CA ALA A 304 -0.64 -0.87 19.23
C ALA A 304 -1.72 -0.35 18.26
N TYR A 305 -1.36 0.55 17.34
CA TYR A 305 -2.25 1.03 16.29
C TYR A 305 -2.80 -0.13 15.44
N VAL A 306 -1.95 -1.06 14.99
CA VAL A 306 -2.35 -2.22 14.19
C VAL A 306 -3.24 -3.18 14.99
N TYR A 307 -2.85 -3.54 16.22
CA TYR A 307 -3.58 -4.54 17.00
C TYR A 307 -4.87 -4.01 17.62
N VAL A 308 -4.89 -2.73 18.04
CA VAL A 308 -6.08 -2.13 18.65
C VAL A 308 -7.07 -1.69 17.59
N LEU A 309 -6.67 -0.79 16.67
CA LEU A 309 -7.59 -0.27 15.66
C LEU A 309 -7.85 -1.30 14.56
N GLY A 310 -6.82 -1.95 14.05
CA GLY A 310 -6.95 -2.97 13.02
C GLY A 310 -7.70 -4.20 13.50
N GLY A 311 -7.47 -4.64 14.73
CA GLY A 311 -8.20 -5.73 15.33
C GLY A 311 -9.69 -5.43 15.55
N ARG A 312 -10.03 -4.18 15.97
CA ARG A 312 -11.43 -3.73 16.10
C ARG A 312 -12.12 -3.66 14.74
N ALA A 313 -11.51 -3.00 13.75
CA ALA A 313 -12.08 -2.85 12.42
C ALA A 313 -12.26 -4.21 11.72
N SER A 314 -11.29 -5.12 11.86
CA SER A 314 -11.37 -6.46 11.27
C SER A 314 -12.48 -7.33 11.88
N ARG A 315 -12.82 -7.14 13.16
CA ARG A 315 -13.95 -7.83 13.80
C ARG A 315 -15.28 -7.24 13.38
N ALA A 316 -15.37 -5.91 13.21
CA ALA A 316 -16.58 -5.24 12.75
C ALA A 316 -16.97 -5.67 11.33
N ASP A 317 -15.98 -5.81 10.43
CA ASP A 317 -16.21 -6.33 9.07
C ASP A 317 -16.71 -7.78 9.09
N GLY A 318 -16.14 -8.66 9.92
CA GLY A 318 -16.54 -10.08 10.02
C GLY A 318 -17.92 -10.28 10.65
N THR A 319 -18.38 -9.39 11.53
CA THR A 319 -19.74 -9.44 12.08
C THR A 319 -20.78 -8.90 11.09
N GLY A 320 -20.42 -8.00 10.18
CA GLY A 320 -21.28 -7.51 9.11
C GLY A 320 -21.58 -8.60 8.06
N GLU A 321 -20.55 -9.35 7.64
CA GLU A 321 -20.74 -10.47 6.70
C GLU A 321 -21.53 -11.64 7.29
N ALA A 322 -21.40 -11.92 8.60
CA ALA A 322 -22.17 -12.95 9.28
C ALA A 322 -23.66 -12.55 9.46
N GLY A 323 -23.94 -11.25 9.65
CA GLY A 323 -25.31 -10.74 9.76
C GLY A 323 -26.09 -10.78 8.44
N ASP A 324 -25.42 -10.58 7.31
CA ASP A 324 -26.06 -10.65 5.98
C ASP A 324 -26.35 -12.10 5.52
N LEU A 325 -25.66 -13.10 6.08
CA LEU A 325 -25.90 -14.51 5.76
C LEU A 325 -27.06 -15.14 6.56
N ASP A 326 -27.48 -14.50 7.66
CA ASP A 326 -28.57 -14.99 8.51
C ASP A 326 -29.96 -14.36 8.20
N GLU A 327 -30.06 -13.42 7.26
CA GLU A 327 -31.35 -12.93 6.77
C GLU A 327 -31.83 -13.85 5.63
N PRO A 328 -32.82 -14.74 5.87
CA PRO A 328 -33.36 -15.57 4.80
C PRO A 328 -34.04 -14.65 3.79
N ASP A 329 -33.63 -14.77 2.53
CA ASP A 329 -34.19 -14.06 1.38
C ASP A 329 -35.75 -14.29 1.31
N ARG A 330 -36.47 -13.34 1.91
CA ARG A 330 -37.95 -13.34 1.89
C ARG A 330 -38.52 -12.99 0.52
N SER A 331 -37.68 -12.68 -0.46
CA SER A 331 -38.11 -12.37 -1.84
C SER A 331 -38.30 -13.61 -2.72
N ALA A 332 -37.90 -14.81 -2.25
CA ALA A 332 -38.04 -16.07 -3.02
C ALA A 332 -39.37 -16.80 -2.82
N ALA A 333 -40.36 -16.22 -2.15
CA ALA A 333 -41.72 -16.78 -2.14
C ALA A 333 -42.42 -16.48 -3.48
N LEU A 334 -42.24 -17.36 -4.46
CA LEU A 334 -43.07 -17.37 -5.66
C LEU A 334 -44.55 -17.54 -5.25
N PRO A 335 -45.50 -16.75 -5.79
CA PRO A 335 -46.90 -16.98 -5.57
C PRO A 335 -47.28 -18.31 -6.23
N THR A 336 -47.65 -19.27 -5.42
CA THR A 336 -48.34 -20.49 -5.89
C THR A 336 -49.64 -20.04 -6.52
N ALA A 337 -49.74 -20.18 -7.85
CA ALA A 337 -50.98 -20.04 -8.57
C ALA A 337 -51.95 -21.16 -8.10
N ALA A 338 -53.16 -20.72 -7.68
CA ALA A 338 -54.32 -21.55 -7.51
C ALA A 338 -55.05 -21.71 -8.84
#